data_bc0df0078ed677803b5f4574017e5649
#
_entry.id   bc0df0078ed677803b5f4574017e5649
#
_cell.length_a   1.000
_cell.length_b   1.000
_cell.length_c   1.000
_cell.angle_alpha   90.00
_cell.angle_beta   90.00
_cell.angle_gamma   90.00
#
_symmetry.space_group_name_H-M   'P 1'
#
loop_
_entity.id
_entity.type
_entity.pdbx_description
1 polymer ?
#
loop_
_entity_poly.entity_id
_entity_poly.type
_entity_poly.pdbx_seq_one_letter_code
_entity_poly.pdbx_strand_id
1 'polypeptide(L)'
;MTPMFPLVQGLPLPPLGTTVWGFDVGIGVLSLGLFTGLTYGLLAAGLVLVYRSSRFINFAHGALGVFGAAICSLAVREFEMPYWVAFALGLLVAAGMGALVEVGIVKPLTGSPRVLSVVATLGTGTALIFAALAINPNGLSGLNFPQPTGLPTMDIGSLRVTPPFAAQALLSPLLLVALGFFFEKSRTGLAVRAAASNAEAADTAGVPTRAMSVFSWAVAGAVAAFAVTLIIPTKGVVTPESLGPELLIRGLAAAAIARFTSFPIAIGVATALGVIEQVLATNPDTNGLIEVIILGL
;
A
#
# COMPACT_ATOMS: atom_id res chain seq x y z
N MET A 1 -27.69 13.07 -28.79
CA MET A 1 -26.75 13.04 -27.64
C MET A 1 -27.01 11.75 -26.89
N THR A 2 -26.33 10.69 -27.27
CA THR A 2 -26.36 9.37 -26.61
C THR A 2 -25.41 9.42 -25.41
N PRO A 3 -25.81 8.97 -24.21
CA PRO A 3 -24.93 8.99 -23.05
C PRO A 3 -23.79 7.97 -23.23
N MET A 4 -22.58 8.46 -23.14
CA MET A 4 -21.30 7.76 -23.40
C MET A 4 -20.79 7.03 -22.14
N PHE A 5 -21.63 6.27 -21.46
CA PHE A 5 -21.23 5.40 -20.36
C PHE A 5 -21.99 4.07 -20.36
N PRO A 6 -21.68 3.12 -21.29
CA PRO A 6 -22.31 1.80 -21.24
C PRO A 6 -21.50 0.71 -20.52
N LEU A 7 -20.40 0.98 -19.80
CA LEU A 7 -19.52 -0.08 -19.32
C LEU A 7 -19.57 -0.34 -17.79
N VAL A 8 -20.40 0.34 -17.04
CA VAL A 8 -20.63 0.02 -15.60
C VAL A 8 -21.95 -0.72 -15.35
N GLN A 9 -22.81 -0.85 -16.38
CA GLN A 9 -24.13 -1.46 -16.26
C GLN A 9 -24.19 -2.98 -16.57
N GLY A 10 -23.11 -3.73 -16.40
CA GLY A 10 -23.09 -5.12 -16.85
C GLY A 10 -22.66 -6.18 -15.83
N LEU A 11 -22.43 -5.85 -14.58
CA LEU A 11 -22.28 -6.87 -13.55
C LEU A 11 -23.64 -7.01 -12.83
N PRO A 12 -24.41 -8.09 -13.06
CA PRO A 12 -25.52 -8.38 -12.19
C PRO A 12 -24.94 -8.62 -10.80
N LEU A 13 -25.14 -7.63 -9.92
CA LEU A 13 -24.94 -7.86 -8.49
C LEU A 13 -25.84 -9.05 -8.14
N PRO A 14 -25.29 -10.15 -7.60
CA PRO A 14 -26.11 -11.31 -7.27
C PRO A 14 -27.15 -10.92 -6.24
N PRO A 15 -28.31 -11.60 -6.21
CA PRO A 15 -29.32 -11.41 -5.20
C PRO A 15 -28.75 -11.88 -3.86
N LEU A 16 -28.11 -10.99 -3.13
CA LEU A 16 -27.54 -11.28 -1.83
C LEU A 16 -28.43 -10.71 -0.76
N GLY A 17 -29.13 -11.60 -0.13
CA GLY A 17 -30.16 -11.42 0.84
C GLY A 17 -29.74 -10.90 2.22
N THR A 18 -28.86 -9.93 2.32
CA THR A 18 -28.61 -9.25 3.59
C THR A 18 -28.26 -7.77 3.37
N THR A 19 -29.28 -6.99 3.04
CA THR A 19 -29.14 -5.54 3.17
C THR A 19 -29.37 -5.16 4.62
N VAL A 20 -28.37 -4.59 5.28
CA VAL A 20 -28.49 -4.01 6.60
C VAL A 20 -28.43 -2.50 6.45
N TRP A 21 -29.52 -1.80 6.79
CA TRP A 21 -29.64 -0.35 6.70
C TRP A 21 -29.35 0.23 5.30
N GLY A 22 -29.71 -0.49 4.25
CA GLY A 22 -29.50 -0.10 2.87
C GLY A 22 -28.11 -0.42 2.28
N PHE A 23 -27.24 -1.11 3.05
CA PHE A 23 -25.95 -1.59 2.59
C PHE A 23 -25.98 -3.08 2.27
N ASP A 24 -25.34 -3.46 1.17
CA ASP A 24 -25.11 -4.87 0.89
C ASP A 24 -23.91 -5.36 1.71
N VAL A 25 -24.17 -6.25 2.68
CA VAL A 25 -23.17 -6.91 3.51
C VAL A 25 -22.97 -8.37 3.11
N GLY A 26 -23.25 -8.68 1.85
CA GLY A 26 -23.05 -10.03 1.31
C GLY A 26 -21.59 -10.49 1.42
N ILE A 27 -21.40 -11.82 1.47
CA ILE A 27 -20.06 -12.44 1.64
C ILE A 27 -19.06 -11.98 0.57
N GLY A 28 -19.54 -11.66 -0.64
CA GLY A 28 -18.72 -11.12 -1.72
C GLY A 28 -18.13 -9.75 -1.37
N VAL A 29 -18.94 -8.83 -0.89
CA VAL A 29 -18.53 -7.48 -0.48
C VAL A 29 -17.53 -7.56 0.67
N LEU A 30 -17.84 -8.38 1.68
CA LEU A 30 -16.95 -8.56 2.82
C LEU A 30 -15.61 -9.18 2.42
N SER A 31 -15.60 -10.15 1.50
CA SER A 31 -14.37 -10.78 1.01
C SER A 31 -13.50 -9.80 0.23
N LEU A 32 -14.08 -9.01 -0.68
CA LEU A 32 -13.34 -7.99 -1.42
C LEU A 32 -12.78 -6.91 -0.48
N GLY A 33 -13.56 -6.50 0.51
CA GLY A 33 -13.12 -5.58 1.56
C GLY A 33 -11.95 -6.14 2.38
N LEU A 34 -12.01 -7.44 2.72
CA LEU A 34 -10.93 -8.14 3.42
C LEU A 34 -9.63 -8.13 2.58
N PHE A 35 -9.69 -8.48 1.28
CA PHE A 35 -8.51 -8.51 0.41
C PHE A 35 -7.88 -7.13 0.25
N THR A 36 -8.72 -6.12 0.00
CA THR A 36 -8.27 -4.73 -0.09
C THR A 36 -7.68 -4.25 1.25
N GLY A 37 -8.37 -4.55 2.34
CA GLY A 37 -7.94 -4.17 3.69
C GLY A 37 -6.63 -4.82 4.14
N LEU A 38 -6.38 -6.08 3.79
CA LEU A 38 -5.09 -6.73 4.01
C LEU A 38 -3.97 -6.04 3.23
N THR A 39 -4.28 -5.55 2.03
CA THR A 39 -3.30 -4.79 1.23
C THR A 39 -3.05 -3.40 1.83
N TYR A 40 -4.07 -2.74 2.38
CA TYR A 40 -3.86 -1.52 3.21
C TYR A 40 -3.05 -1.84 4.48
N GLY A 41 -3.21 -3.04 5.04
CA GLY A 41 -2.41 -3.53 6.15
C GLY A 41 -0.91 -3.59 5.86
N LEU A 42 -0.53 -3.92 4.62
CA LEU A 42 0.86 -3.85 4.17
C LEU A 42 1.39 -2.41 4.18
N LEU A 43 0.61 -1.44 3.69
CA LEU A 43 0.98 -0.02 3.73
C LEU A 43 1.14 0.47 5.18
N ALA A 44 0.20 0.12 6.06
CA ALA A 44 0.28 0.46 7.47
C ALA A 44 1.50 -0.18 8.15
N ALA A 45 1.81 -1.44 7.84
CA ALA A 45 2.99 -2.13 8.35
C ALA A 45 4.29 -1.45 7.89
N GLY A 46 4.39 -1.05 6.61
CA GLY A 46 5.51 -0.27 6.10
C GLY A 46 5.72 1.05 6.84
N LEU A 47 4.64 1.79 7.11
CA LEU A 47 4.70 3.04 7.89
C LEU A 47 5.12 2.80 9.33
N VAL A 48 4.61 1.76 10.00
CA VAL A 48 5.03 1.37 11.35
C VAL A 48 6.51 1.02 11.38
N LEU A 49 7.00 0.28 10.36
CA LEU A 49 8.40 -0.09 10.26
C LEU A 49 9.32 1.13 10.18
N VAL A 50 9.02 2.06 9.26
CA VAL A 50 9.80 3.30 9.09
C VAL A 50 9.76 4.14 10.37
N TYR A 51 8.58 4.35 10.95
CA TYR A 51 8.46 5.14 12.17
C TYR A 51 9.24 4.55 13.34
N ARG A 52 9.23 3.22 13.48
CA ARG A 52 10.02 2.55 14.54
C ARG A 52 11.52 2.71 14.34
N SER A 53 12.02 2.71 13.10
CA SER A 53 13.45 2.78 12.80
C SER A 53 14.02 4.20 12.87
N SER A 54 13.27 5.20 12.40
CA SER A 54 13.76 6.58 12.25
C SER A 54 13.01 7.62 13.08
N ARG A 55 11.88 7.24 13.70
CA ARG A 55 10.97 8.15 14.43
C ARG A 55 10.37 9.26 13.55
N PHE A 56 10.40 9.07 12.24
CA PHE A 56 9.78 9.95 11.24
C PHE A 56 8.55 9.28 10.62
N ILE A 57 7.54 10.07 10.32
CA ILE A 57 6.41 9.63 9.51
C ILE A 57 6.79 9.88 8.05
N ASN A 58 6.80 8.81 7.24
CA ASN A 58 7.12 8.90 5.82
C ASN A 58 5.88 9.28 5.00
N PHE A 59 5.73 10.56 4.71
CA PHE A 59 4.64 11.04 3.86
C PHE A 59 4.84 10.73 2.36
N ALA A 60 6.03 10.29 1.94
CA ALA A 60 6.27 9.79 0.59
C ALA A 60 5.90 8.30 0.42
N HIS A 61 5.40 7.61 1.47
CA HIS A 61 5.22 6.16 1.45
C HIS A 61 4.30 5.67 0.32
N GLY A 62 3.12 6.30 0.16
CA GLY A 62 2.22 5.99 -0.96
C GLY A 62 2.84 6.28 -2.33
N ALA A 63 3.58 7.38 -2.44
CA ALA A 63 4.25 7.77 -3.67
C ALA A 63 5.42 6.83 -4.05
N LEU A 64 6.16 6.30 -3.08
CA LEU A 64 7.14 5.22 -3.30
C LEU A 64 6.45 4.00 -3.92
N GLY A 65 5.27 3.67 -3.44
CA GLY A 65 4.45 2.59 -4.00
C GLY A 65 4.03 2.86 -5.44
N VAL A 66 3.51 4.06 -5.72
CA VAL A 66 3.11 4.49 -7.07
C VAL A 66 4.31 4.47 -8.03
N PHE A 67 5.48 4.94 -7.60
CA PHE A 67 6.69 4.93 -8.40
C PHE A 67 7.13 3.50 -8.76
N GLY A 68 7.13 2.57 -7.79
CA GLY A 68 7.42 1.16 -8.04
C GLY A 68 6.41 0.50 -8.98
N ALA A 69 5.12 0.82 -8.84
CA ALA A 69 4.08 0.34 -9.74
C ALA A 69 4.25 0.91 -11.17
N ALA A 70 4.69 2.17 -11.30
CA ALA A 70 5.00 2.77 -12.60
C ALA A 70 6.11 2.02 -13.33
N ILE A 71 7.17 1.63 -12.61
CA ILE A 71 8.28 0.83 -13.16
C ILE A 71 7.76 -0.56 -13.59
N CYS A 72 6.93 -1.22 -12.76
CA CYS A 72 6.34 -2.50 -13.12
C CYS A 72 5.50 -2.38 -14.40
N SER A 73 4.62 -1.40 -14.47
CA SER A 73 3.77 -1.18 -15.65
C SER A 73 4.58 -0.84 -16.90
N LEU A 74 5.60 0.01 -16.78
CA LEU A 74 6.53 0.35 -17.86
C LEU A 74 7.25 -0.91 -18.38
N ALA A 75 7.79 -1.72 -17.45
CA ALA A 75 8.53 -2.93 -17.81
C ALA A 75 7.67 -3.96 -18.58
N VAL A 76 6.40 -4.10 -18.21
CA VAL A 76 5.48 -4.99 -18.93
C VAL A 76 5.11 -4.41 -20.30
N ARG A 77 4.82 -3.11 -20.39
CA ARG A 77 4.22 -2.51 -21.58
C ARG A 77 5.21 -2.14 -22.67
N GLU A 78 6.35 -1.58 -22.27
CA GLU A 78 7.35 -1.07 -23.21
C GLU A 78 8.47 -2.09 -23.49
N PHE A 79 8.77 -2.93 -22.47
CA PHE A 79 9.83 -3.94 -22.58
C PHE A 79 9.30 -5.37 -22.70
N GLU A 80 7.98 -5.55 -22.77
CA GLU A 80 7.32 -6.86 -22.89
C GLU A 80 7.77 -7.89 -21.84
N MET A 81 8.18 -7.43 -20.66
CA MET A 81 8.67 -8.32 -19.61
C MET A 81 7.52 -9.14 -19.00
N PRO A 82 7.77 -10.40 -18.63
CA PRO A 82 6.78 -11.18 -17.88
C PRO A 82 6.36 -10.45 -16.59
N TYR A 83 5.04 -10.44 -16.32
CA TYR A 83 4.48 -9.67 -15.21
C TYR A 83 5.23 -9.83 -13.87
N TRP A 84 5.52 -11.06 -13.46
CA TRP A 84 6.16 -11.33 -12.18
C TRP A 84 7.61 -10.84 -12.10
N VAL A 85 8.33 -10.83 -13.24
CA VAL A 85 9.68 -10.26 -13.34
C VAL A 85 9.61 -8.73 -13.24
N ALA A 86 8.69 -8.11 -13.96
CA ALA A 86 8.43 -6.67 -13.89
C ALA A 86 7.95 -6.24 -12.49
N PHE A 87 7.11 -7.06 -11.86
CA PHE A 87 6.67 -6.85 -10.48
C PHE A 87 7.86 -6.83 -9.51
N ALA A 88 8.74 -7.85 -9.58
CA ALA A 88 9.94 -7.91 -8.75
C ALA A 88 10.88 -6.71 -9.01
N LEU A 89 11.04 -6.29 -10.27
CA LEU A 89 11.81 -5.10 -10.64
C LEU A 89 11.23 -3.83 -10.00
N GLY A 90 9.90 -3.63 -10.08
CA GLY A 90 9.22 -2.51 -9.44
C GLY A 90 9.46 -2.45 -7.93
N LEU A 91 9.40 -3.62 -7.26
CA LEU A 91 9.69 -3.72 -5.83
C LEU A 91 11.14 -3.36 -5.51
N LEU A 92 12.10 -3.86 -6.28
CA LEU A 92 13.53 -3.58 -6.07
C LEU A 92 13.85 -2.10 -6.29
N VAL A 93 13.28 -1.48 -7.32
CA VAL A 93 13.47 -0.05 -7.59
C VAL A 93 12.86 0.79 -6.46
N ALA A 94 11.66 0.44 -5.99
CA ALA A 94 11.04 1.14 -4.87
C ALA A 94 11.81 0.94 -3.55
N ALA A 95 12.39 -0.25 -3.33
CA ALA A 95 13.30 -0.50 -2.20
C ALA A 95 14.55 0.40 -2.27
N GLY A 96 15.18 0.46 -3.44
CA GLY A 96 16.34 1.34 -3.67
C GLY A 96 15.98 2.83 -3.48
N MET A 97 14.81 3.24 -3.97
CA MET A 97 14.34 4.61 -3.78
C MET A 97 14.04 4.92 -2.31
N GLY A 98 13.44 3.98 -1.56
CA GLY A 98 13.25 4.11 -0.11
C GLY A 98 14.59 4.29 0.63
N ALA A 99 15.60 3.48 0.30
CA ALA A 99 16.95 3.63 0.83
C ALA A 99 17.59 4.99 0.48
N LEU A 100 17.40 5.46 -0.77
CA LEU A 100 17.89 6.77 -1.21
C LEU A 100 17.23 7.92 -0.47
N VAL A 101 15.93 7.85 -0.22
CA VAL A 101 15.18 8.84 0.58
C VAL A 101 15.72 8.89 2.01
N GLU A 102 15.99 7.74 2.62
CA GLU A 102 16.59 7.71 3.97
C GLU A 102 17.96 8.38 3.98
N VAL A 103 18.87 8.00 3.07
CA VAL A 103 20.24 8.48 3.06
C VAL A 103 20.33 9.95 2.62
N GLY A 104 19.58 10.33 1.60
CA GLY A 104 19.69 11.65 0.96
C GLY A 104 18.81 12.73 1.59
N ILE A 105 17.71 12.35 2.24
CA ILE A 105 16.71 13.32 2.72
C ILE A 105 16.53 13.22 4.23
N VAL A 106 16.19 12.02 4.73
CA VAL A 106 15.80 11.87 6.14
C VAL A 106 17.01 11.99 7.07
N LYS A 107 18.09 11.28 6.75
CA LYS A 107 19.31 11.30 7.55
C LYS A 107 19.96 12.68 7.71
N PRO A 108 20.10 13.51 6.67
CA PRO A 108 20.59 14.88 6.82
C PRO A 108 19.72 15.77 7.72
N LEU A 109 18.42 15.45 7.84
CA LEU A 109 17.47 16.16 8.66
C LEU A 109 17.39 15.63 10.11
N THR A 110 18.20 14.62 10.45
CA THR A 110 18.25 14.11 11.85
C THR A 110 18.72 15.22 12.78
N GLY A 111 17.91 15.53 13.80
CA GLY A 111 18.16 16.65 14.72
C GLY A 111 17.50 17.98 14.32
N SER A 112 16.96 18.08 13.10
CA SER A 112 16.18 19.23 12.66
C SER A 112 14.74 19.20 13.24
N PRO A 113 14.03 20.35 13.26
CA PRO A 113 12.62 20.39 13.64
C PRO A 113 11.79 19.38 12.80
N ARG A 114 10.87 18.65 13.44
CA ARG A 114 10.05 17.61 12.81
C ARG A 114 9.28 18.09 11.58
N VAL A 115 8.90 19.37 11.56
CA VAL A 115 8.20 20.00 10.42
C VAL A 115 9.03 19.92 9.13
N LEU A 116 10.36 20.10 9.20
CA LEU A 116 11.23 20.00 8.02
C LEU A 116 11.20 18.60 7.41
N SER A 117 11.18 17.57 8.24
CA SER A 117 11.11 16.19 7.75
C SER A 117 9.76 15.87 7.10
N VAL A 118 8.67 16.42 7.65
CA VAL A 118 7.32 16.31 7.05
C VAL A 118 7.32 16.98 5.67
N VAL A 119 7.76 18.24 5.59
CA VAL A 119 7.80 18.98 4.32
C VAL A 119 8.70 18.28 3.30
N ALA A 120 9.88 17.81 3.73
CA ALA A 120 10.82 17.12 2.85
C ALA A 120 10.24 15.80 2.29
N THR A 121 9.55 14.99 3.13
CA THR A 121 8.93 13.75 2.66
C THR A 121 7.68 14.01 1.80
N LEU A 122 6.89 15.05 2.06
CA LEU A 122 5.81 15.49 1.18
C LEU A 122 6.35 15.94 -0.19
N GLY A 123 7.38 16.79 -0.20
CA GLY A 123 8.05 17.22 -1.45
C GLY A 123 8.63 16.04 -2.22
N THR A 124 9.25 15.09 -1.53
CA THR A 124 9.75 13.85 -2.13
C THR A 124 8.61 13.03 -2.74
N GLY A 125 7.50 12.89 -2.02
CA GLY A 125 6.33 12.19 -2.51
C GLY A 125 5.79 12.81 -3.80
N THR A 126 5.66 14.13 -3.82
CA THR A 126 5.24 14.88 -5.01
C THR A 126 6.21 14.67 -6.18
N ALA A 127 7.51 14.75 -5.94
CA ALA A 127 8.54 14.52 -6.97
C ALA A 127 8.48 13.09 -7.54
N LEU A 128 8.25 12.08 -6.69
CA LEU A 128 8.10 10.68 -7.11
C LEU A 128 6.84 10.44 -7.96
N ILE A 129 5.72 11.10 -7.62
CA ILE A 129 4.50 11.03 -8.42
C ILE A 129 4.73 11.64 -9.80
N PHE A 130 5.34 12.84 -9.88
CA PHE A 130 5.67 13.43 -11.17
C PHE A 130 6.68 12.60 -11.97
N ALA A 131 7.68 12.00 -11.32
CA ALA A 131 8.59 11.06 -11.98
C ALA A 131 7.84 9.83 -12.52
N ALA A 132 6.91 9.26 -11.76
CA ALA A 132 6.07 8.14 -12.20
C ALA A 132 5.23 8.49 -13.43
N LEU A 133 4.63 9.70 -13.44
CA LEU A 133 3.89 10.21 -14.60
C LEU A 133 4.79 10.46 -15.81
N ALA A 134 5.97 11.04 -15.60
CA ALA A 134 6.90 11.34 -16.68
C ALA A 134 7.38 10.07 -17.41
N ILE A 135 7.60 8.98 -16.66
CA ILE A 135 8.07 7.71 -17.23
C ILE A 135 6.95 6.82 -17.77
N ASN A 136 5.71 6.96 -17.26
CA ASN A 136 4.58 6.13 -17.67
C ASN A 136 3.24 6.87 -17.57
N PRO A 137 2.99 7.87 -18.42
CA PRO A 137 1.84 8.76 -18.28
C PRO A 137 0.48 8.05 -18.42
N ASN A 138 0.41 6.97 -19.18
CA ASN A 138 -0.84 6.26 -19.48
C ASN A 138 -0.97 4.90 -18.80
N GLY A 139 0.07 4.44 -18.11
CA GLY A 139 0.16 3.07 -17.60
C GLY A 139 -0.30 2.89 -16.16
N LEU A 140 -0.70 3.96 -15.47
CA LEU A 140 -1.08 3.92 -14.05
C LEU A 140 -2.60 3.98 -13.81
N SER A 141 -3.42 4.09 -14.87
CA SER A 141 -4.86 3.89 -14.74
C SER A 141 -5.18 2.42 -14.50
N GLY A 142 -6.08 2.12 -13.57
CA GLY A 142 -6.48 0.75 -13.25
C GLY A 142 -6.96 -0.05 -14.47
N LEU A 143 -7.61 0.63 -15.43
CA LEU A 143 -8.05 0.02 -16.68
C LEU A 143 -6.90 -0.39 -17.61
N ASN A 144 -5.78 0.32 -17.56
CA ASN A 144 -4.62 0.11 -18.42
C ASN A 144 -3.46 -0.59 -17.69
N PHE A 145 -3.58 -0.79 -16.38
CA PHE A 145 -2.51 -1.40 -15.60
C PHE A 145 -2.40 -2.89 -15.92
N PRO A 146 -1.17 -3.43 -16.07
CA PRO A 146 -0.98 -4.86 -16.30
C PRO A 146 -1.59 -5.70 -15.19
N GLN A 147 -2.23 -6.81 -15.58
CA GLN A 147 -2.83 -7.73 -14.62
C GLN A 147 -1.88 -8.90 -14.31
N PRO A 148 -1.92 -9.45 -13.09
CA PRO A 148 -1.18 -10.65 -12.74
C PRO A 148 -1.47 -11.81 -13.68
N THR A 149 -0.42 -12.37 -14.28
CA THR A 149 -0.55 -13.52 -15.18
C THR A 149 -0.50 -14.84 -14.41
N GLY A 150 -1.15 -15.89 -14.95
CA GLY A 150 -1.13 -17.24 -14.37
C GLY A 150 -2.13 -17.46 -13.23
N LEU A 151 -2.93 -16.46 -12.89
CA LEU A 151 -4.02 -16.60 -11.92
C LEU A 151 -5.36 -16.71 -12.66
N PRO A 152 -6.17 -17.73 -12.37
CA PRO A 152 -7.48 -17.88 -13.01
C PRO A 152 -8.48 -16.87 -12.45
N THR A 153 -9.46 -16.50 -13.27
CA THR A 153 -10.71 -15.93 -12.78
C THR A 153 -11.55 -17.06 -12.20
N MET A 154 -11.99 -16.92 -10.95
CA MET A 154 -12.79 -17.93 -10.26
C MET A 154 -14.11 -17.33 -9.82
N ASP A 155 -15.19 -18.07 -10.02
CA ASP A 155 -16.51 -17.72 -9.51
C ASP A 155 -16.77 -18.53 -8.23
N ILE A 156 -16.79 -17.87 -7.07
CA ILE A 156 -17.05 -18.48 -5.76
C ILE A 156 -18.46 -18.08 -5.33
N GLY A 157 -19.43 -18.89 -5.66
CA GLY A 157 -20.84 -18.55 -5.50
C GLY A 157 -21.20 -17.36 -6.38
N SER A 158 -21.57 -16.26 -5.76
CA SER A 158 -21.90 -14.99 -6.43
C SER A 158 -20.70 -14.05 -6.59
N LEU A 159 -19.55 -14.40 -6.02
CA LEU A 159 -18.34 -13.57 -6.06
C LEU A 159 -17.47 -13.96 -7.25
N ARG A 160 -17.24 -13.01 -8.16
CA ARG A 160 -16.25 -13.16 -9.24
C ARG A 160 -14.90 -12.63 -8.79
N VAL A 161 -13.98 -13.54 -8.48
CA VAL A 161 -12.61 -13.23 -8.09
C VAL A 161 -11.76 -13.11 -9.35
N THR A 162 -11.41 -11.89 -9.73
CA THR A 162 -10.50 -11.62 -10.86
C THR A 162 -9.05 -11.85 -10.46
N PRO A 163 -8.10 -12.02 -11.41
CA PRO A 163 -6.68 -12.22 -11.10
C PRO A 163 -6.07 -11.21 -10.12
N PRO A 164 -6.36 -9.89 -10.19
CA PRO A 164 -5.87 -8.93 -9.20
C PRO A 164 -6.38 -9.20 -7.79
N PHE A 165 -7.66 -9.53 -7.61
CA PHE A 165 -8.19 -9.87 -6.29
C PHE A 165 -7.65 -11.20 -5.77
N ALA A 166 -7.45 -12.19 -6.65
CA ALA A 166 -6.81 -13.45 -6.29
C ALA A 166 -5.36 -13.23 -5.83
N ALA A 167 -4.62 -12.34 -6.52
CA ALA A 167 -3.27 -11.96 -6.11
C ALA A 167 -3.28 -11.26 -4.73
N GLN A 168 -4.20 -10.33 -4.48
CA GLN A 168 -4.34 -9.70 -3.16
C GLN A 168 -4.66 -10.71 -2.07
N ALA A 169 -5.64 -11.59 -2.32
CA ALA A 169 -6.09 -12.59 -1.35
C ALA A 169 -4.97 -13.57 -0.95
N LEU A 170 -4.10 -13.92 -1.90
CA LEU A 170 -3.03 -14.89 -1.67
C LEU A 170 -1.74 -14.23 -1.16
N LEU A 171 -1.28 -13.19 -1.87
CA LEU A 171 0.05 -12.64 -1.65
C LEU A 171 0.10 -11.64 -0.48
N SER A 172 -0.99 -10.89 -0.20
CA SER A 172 -0.98 -9.93 0.91
C SER A 172 -0.85 -10.61 2.27
N PRO A 173 -1.67 -11.61 2.63
CA PRO A 173 -1.50 -12.31 3.91
C PRO A 173 -0.18 -13.07 3.97
N LEU A 174 0.28 -13.66 2.86
CA LEU A 174 1.57 -14.36 2.80
C LEU A 174 2.71 -13.40 3.13
N LEU A 175 2.74 -12.21 2.53
CA LEU A 175 3.77 -11.21 2.80
C LEU A 175 3.67 -10.65 4.23
N LEU A 176 2.45 -10.42 4.76
CA LEU A 176 2.25 -9.98 6.15
C LEU A 176 2.81 -11.00 7.15
N VAL A 177 2.52 -12.28 6.94
CA VAL A 177 3.06 -13.37 7.78
C VAL A 177 4.57 -13.47 7.64
N ALA A 178 5.09 -13.40 6.41
CA ALA A 178 6.54 -13.45 6.14
C ALA A 178 7.27 -12.27 6.80
N LEU A 179 6.74 -11.06 6.72
CA LEU A 179 7.30 -9.88 7.40
C LEU A 179 7.24 -10.04 8.93
N GLY A 180 6.11 -10.47 9.47
CA GLY A 180 5.97 -10.73 10.91
C GLY A 180 7.01 -11.74 11.39
N PHE A 181 7.11 -12.88 10.72
CA PHE A 181 8.10 -13.91 11.03
C PHE A 181 9.52 -13.40 10.88
N PHE A 182 9.83 -12.68 9.79
CA PHE A 182 11.14 -12.10 9.56
C PHE A 182 11.54 -11.14 10.69
N PHE A 183 10.67 -10.20 11.06
CA PHE A 183 10.99 -9.24 12.12
C PHE A 183 11.04 -9.86 13.51
N GLU A 184 10.30 -10.95 13.78
CA GLU A 184 10.32 -11.61 15.08
C GLU A 184 11.47 -12.60 15.25
N LYS A 185 11.81 -13.36 14.21
CA LYS A 185 12.67 -14.53 14.31
C LYS A 185 14.05 -14.36 13.69
N SER A 186 14.25 -13.40 12.77
CA SER A 186 15.55 -13.23 12.12
C SER A 186 16.52 -12.36 12.97
N ARG A 187 17.82 -12.56 12.75
CA ARG A 187 18.88 -11.73 13.37
C ARG A 187 18.79 -10.27 12.93
N THR A 188 18.48 -10.03 11.65
CA THR A 188 18.27 -8.67 11.11
C THR A 188 17.04 -8.03 11.73
N GLY A 189 15.92 -8.77 11.86
CA GLY A 189 14.73 -8.29 12.53
C GLY A 189 14.97 -7.93 14.00
N LEU A 190 15.80 -8.73 14.71
CA LEU A 190 16.23 -8.41 16.07
C LEU A 190 17.05 -7.11 16.10
N ALA A 191 18.02 -6.95 15.19
CA ALA A 191 18.84 -5.75 15.08
C ALA A 191 17.99 -4.48 14.78
N VAL A 192 17.02 -4.58 13.87
CA VAL A 192 16.06 -3.49 13.60
C VAL A 192 15.25 -3.13 14.83
N ARG A 193 14.77 -4.11 15.59
CA ARG A 193 14.03 -3.87 16.84
C ARG A 193 14.90 -3.26 17.93
N ALA A 194 16.16 -3.73 18.07
CA ALA A 194 17.12 -3.15 19.01
C ALA A 194 17.40 -1.68 18.69
N ALA A 195 17.72 -1.38 17.42
CA ALA A 195 17.92 -0.01 16.93
C ALA A 195 16.68 0.88 17.13
N ALA A 196 15.48 0.31 16.95
CA ALA A 196 14.21 1.02 17.15
C ALA A 196 13.89 1.31 18.61
N SER A 197 14.33 0.48 19.54
CA SER A 197 14.09 0.65 20.98
C SER A 197 15.01 1.70 21.59
N ASN A 198 16.30 1.56 21.38
CA ASN A 198 17.32 2.51 21.83
C ASN A 198 18.53 2.43 20.88
N ALA A 199 18.64 3.43 19.99
CA ALA A 199 19.69 3.47 18.98
C ALA A 199 21.09 3.58 19.58
N GLU A 200 21.26 4.39 20.65
CA GLU A 200 22.55 4.59 21.32
C GLU A 200 23.03 3.31 22.02
N ALA A 201 22.16 2.64 22.75
CA ALA A 201 22.48 1.37 23.38
C ALA A 201 22.73 0.25 22.34
N ALA A 202 22.00 0.27 21.22
CA ALA A 202 22.21 -0.70 20.14
C ALA A 202 23.56 -0.48 19.45
N ASP A 203 23.96 0.76 19.18
CA ASP A 203 25.27 1.11 18.60
C ASP A 203 26.42 0.68 19.54
N THR A 204 26.29 0.89 20.84
CA THR A 204 27.31 0.44 21.81
C THR A 204 27.37 -1.09 21.90
N ALA A 205 26.28 -1.78 21.64
CA ALA A 205 26.23 -3.24 21.51
C ALA A 205 26.69 -3.78 20.15
N GLY A 206 27.18 -2.92 19.25
CA GLY A 206 27.71 -3.30 17.93
C GLY A 206 26.65 -3.47 16.84
N VAL A 207 25.40 -3.04 17.07
CA VAL A 207 24.37 -3.06 16.03
C VAL A 207 24.53 -1.82 15.13
N PRO A 208 24.69 -1.97 13.81
CA PRO A 208 24.85 -0.84 12.89
C PRO A 208 23.49 -0.14 12.67
N THR A 209 23.07 0.72 13.59
CA THR A 209 21.74 1.34 13.60
C THR A 209 21.43 2.10 12.31
N ARG A 210 22.44 2.75 11.71
CA ARG A 210 22.30 3.44 10.41
C ARG A 210 21.92 2.50 9.28
N ALA A 211 22.56 1.33 9.20
CA ALA A 211 22.25 0.32 8.20
C ALA A 211 20.85 -0.26 8.43
N MET A 212 20.44 -0.43 9.69
CA MET A 212 19.10 -0.90 10.04
C MET A 212 18.01 0.10 9.64
N SER A 213 18.26 1.41 9.77
CA SER A 213 17.34 2.44 9.29
C SER A 213 17.19 2.38 7.76
N VAL A 214 18.30 2.40 7.02
CA VAL A 214 18.28 2.29 5.53
C VAL A 214 17.58 1.01 5.08
N PHE A 215 17.86 -0.11 5.72
CA PHE A 215 17.20 -1.38 5.45
C PHE A 215 15.67 -1.30 5.69
N SER A 216 15.25 -0.67 6.78
CA SER A 216 13.82 -0.49 7.10
C SER A 216 13.10 0.36 6.04
N TRP A 217 13.73 1.42 5.57
CA TRP A 217 13.19 2.26 4.50
C TRP A 217 13.15 1.53 3.16
N ALA A 218 14.16 0.73 2.84
CA ALA A 218 14.16 -0.12 1.66
C ALA A 218 13.00 -1.13 1.68
N VAL A 219 12.85 -1.86 2.80
CA VAL A 219 11.76 -2.82 2.96
C VAL A 219 10.40 -2.13 2.88
N ALA A 220 10.24 -0.97 3.51
CA ALA A 220 9.00 -0.21 3.46
C ALA A 220 8.67 0.25 2.02
N GLY A 221 9.67 0.72 1.26
CA GLY A 221 9.49 1.06 -0.16
C GLY A 221 9.04 -0.14 -1.00
N ALA A 222 9.66 -1.31 -0.81
CA ALA A 222 9.24 -2.54 -1.48
C ALA A 222 7.80 -2.95 -1.11
N VAL A 223 7.45 -2.89 0.18
CA VAL A 223 6.11 -3.22 0.67
C VAL A 223 5.06 -2.25 0.13
N ALA A 224 5.39 -0.95 0.04
CA ALA A 224 4.52 0.03 -0.58
C ALA A 224 4.28 -0.27 -2.07
N ALA A 225 5.34 -0.56 -2.82
CA ALA A 225 5.22 -0.94 -4.24
C ALA A 225 4.43 -2.22 -4.43
N PHE A 226 4.64 -3.21 -3.57
CA PHE A 226 3.87 -4.44 -3.57
C PHE A 226 2.37 -4.16 -3.40
N ALA A 227 2.00 -3.41 -2.38
CA ALA A 227 0.61 -3.07 -2.09
C ALA A 227 -0.04 -2.27 -3.23
N VAL A 228 0.63 -1.22 -3.71
CA VAL A 228 0.10 -0.34 -4.76
C VAL A 228 -0.04 -1.08 -6.08
N THR A 229 0.94 -1.89 -6.48
CA THR A 229 0.89 -2.66 -7.72
C THR A 229 -0.27 -3.67 -7.74
N LEU A 230 -0.63 -4.25 -6.59
CA LEU A 230 -1.77 -5.15 -6.49
C LEU A 230 -3.13 -4.43 -6.42
N ILE A 231 -3.16 -3.19 -5.90
CA ILE A 231 -4.41 -2.41 -5.76
C ILE A 231 -4.81 -1.75 -7.08
N ILE A 232 -3.88 -1.18 -7.84
CA ILE A 232 -4.19 -0.39 -9.04
C ILE A 232 -5.16 -1.12 -9.99
N PRO A 233 -4.93 -2.38 -10.39
CA PRO A 233 -5.81 -3.05 -11.34
C PRO A 233 -7.21 -3.39 -10.78
N THR A 234 -7.44 -3.22 -9.47
CA THR A 234 -8.78 -3.37 -8.86
C THR A 234 -9.54 -2.06 -8.77
N LYS A 235 -8.86 -0.94 -8.96
CA LYS A 235 -9.47 0.38 -9.04
C LYS A 235 -9.82 0.68 -10.50
N GLY A 236 -10.91 1.37 -10.73
CA GLY A 236 -11.29 1.81 -12.06
C GLY A 236 -10.38 2.92 -12.60
N VAL A 237 -10.96 4.07 -12.94
CA VAL A 237 -10.18 5.24 -13.35
C VAL A 237 -9.60 5.90 -12.10
N VAL A 238 -8.29 5.81 -11.95
CA VAL A 238 -7.53 6.51 -10.90
C VAL A 238 -6.39 7.29 -11.54
N THR A 239 -6.02 8.39 -10.93
CA THR A 239 -4.83 9.15 -11.32
C THR A 239 -3.72 8.95 -10.30
N PRO A 240 -2.45 8.94 -10.71
CA PRO A 240 -1.32 8.77 -9.79
C PRO A 240 -1.28 9.83 -8.70
N GLU A 241 -1.72 11.05 -9.01
CA GLU A 241 -1.77 12.18 -8.09
C GLU A 241 -2.75 11.96 -6.94
N SER A 242 -3.87 11.29 -7.21
CA SER A 242 -4.86 10.96 -6.19
C SER A 242 -4.51 9.68 -5.44
N LEU A 243 -4.04 8.66 -6.16
CA LEU A 243 -3.81 7.31 -5.62
C LEU A 243 -2.75 7.29 -4.52
N GLY A 244 -1.62 7.99 -4.72
CA GLY A 244 -0.53 8.02 -3.74
C GLY A 244 -0.95 8.58 -2.38
N PRO A 245 -1.52 9.79 -2.32
CA PRO A 245 -2.07 10.36 -1.10
C PRO A 245 -3.23 9.57 -0.50
N GLU A 246 -4.14 9.06 -1.33
CA GLU A 246 -5.28 8.25 -0.89
C GLU A 246 -4.84 7.01 -0.11
N LEU A 247 -3.91 6.24 -0.68
CA LEU A 247 -3.39 5.04 -0.04
C LEU A 247 -2.51 5.36 1.18
N LEU A 248 -1.78 6.48 1.14
CA LEU A 248 -1.03 6.96 2.29
C LEU A 248 -1.95 7.25 3.48
N ILE A 249 -3.05 7.97 3.26
CA ILE A 249 -3.99 8.35 4.33
C ILE A 249 -4.60 7.09 4.97
N ARG A 250 -5.01 6.09 4.19
CA ARG A 250 -5.54 4.82 4.72
C ARG A 250 -4.52 4.05 5.56
N GLY A 251 -3.29 3.93 5.06
CA GLY A 251 -2.19 3.31 5.81
C GLY A 251 -1.82 4.12 7.07
N LEU A 252 -1.82 5.45 6.96
CA LEU A 252 -1.48 6.36 8.05
C LEU A 252 -2.52 6.31 9.18
N ALA A 253 -3.81 6.33 8.86
CA ALA A 253 -4.89 6.21 9.84
C ALA A 253 -4.75 4.91 10.63
N ALA A 254 -4.55 3.79 9.95
CA ALA A 254 -4.35 2.50 10.61
C ALA A 254 -3.07 2.45 11.46
N ALA A 255 -1.97 3.01 10.97
CA ALA A 255 -0.72 3.10 11.72
C ALA A 255 -0.83 4.02 12.93
N ALA A 256 -1.57 5.13 12.82
CA ALA A 256 -1.79 6.09 13.89
C ALA A 256 -2.62 5.48 15.04
N ILE A 257 -3.72 4.78 14.73
CA ILE A 257 -4.52 4.04 15.72
C ILE A 257 -3.65 2.99 16.43
N ALA A 258 -2.75 2.32 15.71
CA ALA A 258 -1.77 1.40 16.27
C ALA A 258 -0.61 2.14 17.00
N ARG A 259 -0.67 3.47 17.12
CA ARG A 259 0.38 4.32 17.73
C ARG A 259 1.76 4.10 17.09
N PHE A 260 1.82 3.65 15.86
CA PHE A 260 3.05 3.26 15.15
C PHE A 260 3.91 2.23 15.91
N THR A 261 3.32 1.47 16.83
CA THR A 261 4.06 0.52 17.68
C THR A 261 3.70 -0.94 17.43
N SER A 262 2.50 -1.22 16.97
CA SER A 262 1.97 -2.59 16.85
C SER A 262 1.60 -2.93 15.41
N PHE A 263 2.33 -3.85 14.79
CA PHE A 263 1.98 -4.39 13.47
C PHE A 263 0.60 -5.06 13.46
N PRO A 264 0.27 -5.98 14.40
CA PRO A 264 -1.03 -6.66 14.38
C PRO A 264 -2.21 -5.68 14.47
N ILE A 265 -2.10 -4.66 15.33
CA ILE A 265 -3.17 -3.65 15.48
C ILE A 265 -3.30 -2.83 14.19
N ALA A 266 -2.18 -2.39 13.58
CA ALA A 266 -2.19 -1.63 12.35
C ALA A 266 -2.83 -2.44 11.20
N ILE A 267 -2.49 -3.72 11.07
CA ILE A 267 -3.06 -4.62 10.07
C ILE A 267 -4.56 -4.83 10.32
N GLY A 268 -4.96 -5.07 11.58
CA GLY A 268 -6.37 -5.28 11.94
C GLY A 268 -7.24 -4.06 11.63
N VAL A 269 -6.76 -2.86 12.00
CA VAL A 269 -7.46 -1.59 11.70
C VAL A 269 -7.53 -1.36 10.19
N ALA A 270 -6.43 -1.54 9.46
CA ALA A 270 -6.40 -1.39 8.00
C ALA A 270 -7.38 -2.37 7.32
N THR A 271 -7.45 -3.60 7.82
CA THR A 271 -8.39 -4.61 7.33
C THR A 271 -9.84 -4.20 7.58
N ALA A 272 -10.13 -3.69 8.77
CA ALA A 272 -11.45 -3.17 9.10
C ALA A 272 -11.83 -1.96 8.20
N LEU A 273 -10.90 -1.04 7.96
CA LEU A 273 -11.10 0.10 7.04
C LEU A 273 -11.42 -0.37 5.62
N GLY A 274 -10.71 -1.38 5.10
CA GLY A 274 -10.99 -1.95 3.78
C GLY A 274 -12.36 -2.58 3.68
N VAL A 275 -12.81 -3.28 4.73
CA VAL A 275 -14.17 -3.85 4.79
C VAL A 275 -15.22 -2.74 4.85
N ILE A 276 -15.04 -1.73 5.69
CA ILE A 276 -15.95 -0.58 5.80
C ILE A 276 -16.03 0.16 4.45
N GLU A 277 -14.90 0.43 3.82
CA GLU A 277 -14.85 1.08 2.50
C GLU A 277 -15.67 0.29 1.47
N GLN A 278 -15.50 -1.03 1.44
CA GLN A 278 -16.20 -1.85 0.46
C GLN A 278 -17.71 -1.92 0.73
N VAL A 279 -18.14 -1.95 2.00
CA VAL A 279 -19.55 -1.90 2.37
C VAL A 279 -20.16 -0.54 2.01
N LEU A 280 -19.48 0.56 2.34
CA LEU A 280 -19.95 1.92 1.99
C LEU A 280 -20.05 2.13 0.49
N ALA A 281 -19.15 1.54 -0.29
CA ALA A 281 -19.16 1.62 -1.75
C ALA A 281 -20.38 0.94 -2.40
N THR A 282 -21.12 0.10 -1.68
CA THR A 282 -22.36 -0.53 -2.19
C THR A 282 -23.53 0.45 -2.28
N ASN A 283 -23.48 1.56 -1.54
CA ASN A 283 -24.51 2.59 -1.58
C ASN A 283 -23.92 3.90 -2.15
N PRO A 284 -24.41 4.40 -3.32
CA PRO A 284 -23.88 5.61 -3.95
C PRO A 284 -23.95 6.86 -3.06
N ASP A 285 -24.94 6.95 -2.16
CA ASP A 285 -25.13 8.10 -1.27
C ASP A 285 -24.06 8.22 -0.19
N THR A 286 -23.28 7.17 0.03
CA THR A 286 -22.26 7.09 1.09
C THR A 286 -20.82 7.06 0.59
N ASN A 287 -20.60 7.15 -0.71
CA ASN A 287 -19.26 7.08 -1.31
C ASN A 287 -18.23 8.07 -0.74
N GLY A 288 -18.65 9.22 -0.22
CA GLY A 288 -17.78 10.22 0.41
C GLY A 288 -17.57 10.03 1.92
N LEU A 289 -18.34 9.14 2.56
CA LEU A 289 -18.27 8.99 4.03
C LEU A 289 -16.97 8.31 4.49
N ILE A 290 -16.32 7.53 3.63
CA ILE A 290 -15.07 6.84 4.00
C ILE A 290 -13.95 7.85 4.31
N GLU A 291 -13.84 8.94 3.51
CA GLU A 291 -12.86 9.99 3.78
C GLU A 291 -13.15 10.72 5.10
N VAL A 292 -14.43 10.95 5.40
CA VAL A 292 -14.85 11.57 6.68
C VAL A 292 -14.51 10.65 7.85
N ILE A 293 -14.75 9.35 7.73
CA ILE A 293 -14.42 8.37 8.76
C ILE A 293 -12.90 8.33 8.99
N ILE A 294 -12.11 8.28 7.90
CA ILE A 294 -10.64 8.23 7.98
C ILE A 294 -10.08 9.51 8.63
N LEU A 295 -10.66 10.67 8.33
CA LEU A 295 -10.24 11.96 8.93
C LEU A 295 -10.67 12.10 10.39
N GLY A 296 -11.75 11.42 10.80
CA GLY A 296 -12.25 11.43 12.17
C GLY A 296 -11.53 10.45 13.12
N LEU A 297 -10.72 9.56 12.58
CA LEU A 297 -9.92 8.57 13.32
C LEU A 297 -8.52 9.07 13.62
#